data_4b882614e524c50232b4461afe9a64d4
#
_entry.id   4b882614e524c50232b4461afe9a64d4
#
_cell.length_a   1.000
_cell.length_b   1.000
_cell.length_c   1.000
_cell.angle_alpha   90.00
_cell.angle_beta   90.00
_cell.angle_gamma   90.00
#
_symmetry.space_group_name_H-M   'P 1'
#
loop_
_entity.id
_entity.type
_entity.pdbx_description
1 polymer ?
#
loop_
_entity_poly.entity_id
_entity_poly.type
_entity_poly.pdbx_seq_one_letter_code
_entity_poly.pdbx_strand_id
1 'polypeptide(L)'
;MPPKGHALLSASSSDRWLHCPPSARLCETYEDKGSDYAAEGTDAHTLCEYKLRKALGMETTDPTENLTWFNQEMDDCATGYAAYILELVEAAKENCPDPVVLIEQRVDFSRWVEEGFGTSDAILIADGTMHVIDYKHGLGVLVSAEDNPQMKCYALGALELFDAVSYTHLRAHETS
;
A
#
# COMPACT_ATOMS: atom_id res chain seq x y z
N MET A 1 -6.71 21.82 -4.56
CA MET A 1 -7.30 20.47 -4.67
C MET A 1 -6.16 19.55 -5.07
N PRO A 2 -5.91 18.44 -4.37
CA PRO A 2 -4.96 17.47 -4.87
C PRO A 2 -5.43 16.93 -6.23
N PRO A 3 -4.51 16.67 -7.17
CA PRO A 3 -4.89 16.14 -8.47
C PRO A 3 -5.63 14.81 -8.26
N LYS A 4 -6.83 14.72 -8.85
CA LYS A 4 -7.56 13.47 -8.96
C LYS A 4 -6.93 12.70 -10.11
N GLY A 5 -6.11 11.70 -9.79
CA GLY A 5 -5.48 10.89 -10.82
C GLY A 5 -4.26 10.15 -10.27
N HIS A 6 -3.76 9.22 -11.05
CA HIS A 6 -2.48 8.57 -10.78
C HIS A 6 -1.34 9.59 -11.00
N ALA A 7 -0.32 9.55 -10.14
CA ALA A 7 0.89 10.32 -10.36
C ALA A 7 1.57 9.84 -11.65
N LEU A 8 2.15 10.76 -12.42
CA LEU A 8 2.96 10.42 -13.58
C LEU A 8 4.10 9.46 -13.18
N LEU A 9 4.75 9.77 -12.06
CA LEU A 9 5.79 8.94 -11.43
C LEU A 9 5.22 8.31 -10.16
N SER A 10 4.20 7.46 -10.32
CA SER A 10 3.57 6.76 -9.20
C SER A 10 4.51 5.74 -8.56
N ALA A 11 4.32 5.46 -7.27
CA ALA A 11 5.08 4.43 -6.57
C ALA A 11 4.92 3.05 -7.23
N SER A 12 3.69 2.67 -7.59
CA SER A 12 3.40 1.36 -8.23
C SER A 12 4.05 1.17 -9.60
N SER A 13 4.42 2.25 -10.30
CA SER A 13 5.14 2.19 -11.57
C SER A 13 6.65 2.48 -11.45
N SER A 14 7.17 2.57 -10.23
CA SER A 14 8.53 3.01 -9.95
C SER A 14 9.60 2.13 -10.59
N ASP A 15 9.44 0.83 -10.57
CA ASP A 15 10.37 -0.09 -11.24
C ASP A 15 10.50 0.25 -12.73
N ARG A 16 9.38 0.50 -13.40
CA ARG A 16 9.37 0.84 -14.83
C ARG A 16 10.05 2.18 -15.12
N TRP A 17 9.70 3.26 -14.41
CA TRP A 17 10.26 4.57 -14.73
C TRP A 17 11.70 4.76 -14.23
N LEU A 18 12.14 4.00 -13.22
CA LEU A 18 13.54 3.95 -12.81
C LEU A 18 14.42 3.29 -13.89
N HIS A 19 13.96 2.20 -14.49
CA HIS A 19 14.71 1.51 -15.54
C HIS A 19 14.56 2.15 -16.94
N CYS A 20 13.42 2.79 -17.20
CA CYS A 20 13.13 3.45 -18.46
C CYS A 20 12.40 4.79 -18.22
N PRO A 21 13.12 5.87 -17.85
CA PRO A 21 12.50 7.16 -17.54
C PRO A 21 11.54 7.69 -18.62
N PRO A 22 11.82 7.54 -19.94
CA PRO A 22 10.90 7.99 -20.97
C PRO A 22 9.55 7.27 -20.97
N SER A 23 9.46 6.08 -20.34
CA SER A 23 8.23 5.29 -20.29
C SER A 23 7.08 6.01 -19.58
N ALA A 24 7.37 6.86 -18.61
CA ALA A 24 6.37 7.63 -17.91
C ALA A 24 5.58 8.52 -18.87
N ARG A 25 6.27 9.36 -19.65
CA ARG A 25 5.64 10.23 -20.65
C ARG A 25 5.03 9.46 -21.81
N LEU A 26 5.65 8.37 -22.23
CA LEU A 26 5.13 7.54 -23.31
C LEU A 26 3.77 6.92 -22.89
N CYS A 27 3.65 6.44 -21.66
CA CYS A 27 2.40 5.84 -21.17
C CYS A 27 1.24 6.84 -21.12
N GLU A 28 1.48 8.13 -20.89
CA GLU A 28 0.43 9.16 -20.95
C GLU A 28 -0.23 9.28 -22.34
N THR A 29 0.47 8.87 -23.40
CA THR A 29 -0.04 8.94 -24.78
C THR A 29 -0.98 7.80 -25.14
N TYR A 30 -1.08 6.77 -24.28
CA TYR A 30 -1.93 5.62 -24.49
C TYR A 30 -3.14 5.69 -23.56
N GLU A 31 -4.30 5.30 -24.09
CA GLU A 31 -5.50 5.15 -23.29
C GLU A 31 -5.34 3.95 -22.35
N ASP A 32 -5.53 4.16 -21.05
CA ASP A 32 -5.60 3.07 -20.09
C ASP A 32 -6.97 2.37 -20.25
N LYS A 33 -6.93 1.20 -20.85
CA LYS A 33 -8.16 0.39 -21.05
C LYS A 33 -8.50 -0.47 -19.84
N GLY A 34 -7.67 -0.41 -18.80
CA GLY A 34 -7.78 -1.32 -17.67
C GLY A 34 -7.55 -2.78 -18.07
N SER A 35 -7.63 -3.67 -17.12
CA SER A 35 -7.65 -5.11 -17.35
C SER A 35 -8.47 -5.79 -16.27
N ASP A 36 -8.97 -6.99 -16.54
CA ASP A 36 -9.69 -7.79 -15.55
C ASP A 36 -8.81 -8.05 -14.31
N TYR A 37 -7.51 -8.26 -14.51
CA TYR A 37 -6.55 -8.42 -13.40
C TYR A 37 -6.43 -7.16 -12.54
N ALA A 38 -6.46 -5.97 -13.14
CA ALA A 38 -6.42 -4.73 -12.38
C ALA A 38 -7.73 -4.50 -11.62
N ALA A 39 -8.86 -4.87 -12.21
CA ALA A 39 -10.17 -4.80 -11.56
C ALA A 39 -10.26 -5.80 -10.39
N GLU A 40 -9.82 -7.03 -10.59
CA GLU A 40 -9.72 -8.05 -9.53
C GLU A 40 -8.81 -7.58 -8.39
N GLY A 41 -7.64 -7.01 -8.70
CA GLY A 41 -6.75 -6.42 -7.71
C GLY A 41 -7.42 -5.31 -6.91
N THR A 42 -8.20 -4.45 -7.56
CA THR A 42 -8.94 -3.37 -6.89
C THR A 42 -9.97 -3.94 -5.91
N ASP A 43 -10.72 -4.96 -6.30
CA ASP A 43 -11.68 -5.64 -5.42
C ASP A 43 -10.97 -6.26 -4.21
N ALA A 44 -9.81 -6.89 -4.44
CA ALA A 44 -9.02 -7.51 -3.39
C ALA A 44 -8.49 -6.47 -2.37
N HIS A 45 -7.97 -5.33 -2.82
CA HIS A 45 -7.55 -4.24 -1.92
C HIS A 45 -8.73 -3.68 -1.12
N THR A 46 -9.90 -3.50 -1.75
CA THR A 46 -11.12 -3.05 -1.07
C THR A 46 -11.54 -4.02 0.04
N LEU A 47 -11.41 -5.31 -0.22
CA LEU A 47 -11.72 -6.35 0.78
C LEU A 47 -10.69 -6.38 1.92
N CYS A 48 -9.40 -6.22 1.60
CA CYS A 48 -8.32 -6.12 2.58
C CYS A 48 -8.51 -4.92 3.51
N GLU A 49 -8.79 -3.74 2.96
CA GLU A 49 -9.11 -2.54 3.72
C GLU A 49 -10.28 -2.80 4.69
N TYR A 50 -11.37 -3.34 4.18
CA TYR A 50 -12.56 -3.66 5.01
C TYR A 50 -12.21 -4.61 6.17
N LYS A 51 -11.54 -5.73 5.86
CA LYS A 51 -11.16 -6.74 6.86
C LYS A 51 -10.23 -6.15 7.93
N LEU A 52 -9.26 -5.35 7.52
CA LEU A 52 -8.32 -4.71 8.45
C LEU A 52 -9.01 -3.67 9.33
N ARG A 53 -9.83 -2.78 8.77
CA ARG A 53 -10.60 -1.80 9.54
C ARG A 53 -11.49 -2.49 10.57
N LYS A 54 -12.23 -3.53 10.15
CA LYS A 54 -13.09 -4.32 11.02
C LYS A 54 -12.31 -4.99 12.15
N ALA A 55 -11.16 -5.56 11.86
CA ALA A 55 -10.30 -6.22 12.84
C ALA A 55 -9.71 -5.23 13.87
N LEU A 56 -9.45 -4.00 13.47
CA LEU A 56 -9.00 -2.91 14.36
C LEU A 56 -10.17 -2.21 15.11
N GLY A 57 -11.41 -2.66 14.91
CA GLY A 57 -12.59 -2.05 15.55
C GLY A 57 -12.98 -0.69 14.98
N MET A 58 -12.52 -0.36 13.77
CA MET A 58 -12.85 0.88 13.09
C MET A 58 -14.19 0.75 12.37
N GLU A 59 -14.92 1.87 12.25
CA GLU A 59 -16.17 1.92 11.49
C GLU A 59 -15.90 1.66 10.01
N THR A 60 -16.62 0.69 9.44
CA THR A 60 -16.49 0.31 8.03
C THR A 60 -17.76 -0.37 7.53
N THR A 61 -17.97 -0.39 6.22
CA THR A 61 -19.11 -1.04 5.56
C THR A 61 -18.62 -2.23 4.76
N ASP A 62 -19.36 -3.35 4.85
CA ASP A 62 -19.04 -4.56 4.10
C ASP A 62 -19.18 -4.32 2.58
N PRO A 63 -18.10 -4.46 1.81
CA PRO A 63 -18.13 -4.22 0.37
C PRO A 63 -18.55 -5.45 -0.45
N THR A 64 -18.68 -6.62 0.17
CA THR A 64 -18.75 -7.94 -0.51
C THR A 64 -19.82 -8.00 -1.60
N GLU A 65 -20.99 -7.37 -1.37
CA GLU A 65 -22.09 -7.36 -2.35
C GLU A 65 -21.78 -6.52 -3.61
N ASN A 66 -20.77 -5.66 -3.55
CA ASN A 66 -20.40 -4.75 -4.64
C ASN A 66 -19.10 -5.19 -5.36
N LEU A 67 -18.43 -6.24 -4.88
CA LEU A 67 -17.23 -6.77 -5.50
C LEU A 67 -17.59 -7.71 -6.64
N THR A 68 -17.07 -7.41 -7.84
CA THR A 68 -17.33 -8.22 -9.05
C THR A 68 -16.55 -9.54 -9.03
N TRP A 69 -15.34 -9.51 -8.47
CA TRP A 69 -14.38 -10.62 -8.50
C TRP A 69 -14.32 -11.39 -7.17
N PHE A 70 -15.24 -11.11 -6.24
CA PHE A 70 -15.27 -11.77 -4.94
C PHE A 70 -15.33 -13.28 -5.06
N ASN A 71 -14.42 -13.96 -4.38
CA ASN A 71 -14.38 -15.41 -4.24
C ASN A 71 -13.77 -15.81 -2.89
N GLN A 72 -13.83 -17.10 -2.56
CA GLN A 72 -13.35 -17.60 -1.26
C GLN A 72 -11.83 -17.43 -1.09
N GLU A 73 -11.05 -17.60 -2.14
CA GLU A 73 -9.58 -17.42 -2.10
C GLU A 73 -9.24 -15.96 -1.77
N MET A 74 -9.90 -15.00 -2.42
CA MET A 74 -9.75 -13.58 -2.11
C MET A 74 -10.13 -13.27 -0.66
N ASP A 75 -11.21 -13.86 -0.15
CA ASP A 75 -11.65 -13.68 1.24
C ASP A 75 -10.64 -14.25 2.24
N ASP A 76 -10.09 -15.43 1.97
CA ASP A 76 -9.08 -16.08 2.81
C ASP A 76 -7.77 -15.25 2.82
N CYS A 77 -7.32 -14.77 1.65
CA CYS A 77 -6.15 -13.92 1.52
C CYS A 77 -6.32 -12.59 2.26
N ALA A 78 -7.46 -11.92 2.10
CA ALA A 78 -7.75 -10.67 2.79
C ALA A 78 -7.85 -10.86 4.32
N THR A 79 -8.34 -12.03 4.77
CA THR A 79 -8.36 -12.40 6.19
C THR A 79 -6.93 -12.60 6.71
N GLY A 80 -6.09 -13.29 5.95
CA GLY A 80 -4.68 -13.48 6.26
C GLY A 80 -3.90 -12.16 6.35
N TYR A 81 -4.14 -11.24 5.42
CA TYR A 81 -3.58 -9.90 5.44
C TYR A 81 -3.93 -9.14 6.73
N ALA A 82 -5.21 -9.11 7.08
CA ALA A 82 -5.65 -8.44 8.31
C ALA A 82 -5.06 -9.10 9.57
N ALA A 83 -5.00 -10.43 9.61
CA ALA A 83 -4.41 -11.17 10.73
C ALA A 83 -2.92 -10.86 10.89
N TYR A 84 -2.17 -10.82 9.80
CA TYR A 84 -0.75 -10.48 9.80
C TYR A 84 -0.47 -9.08 10.38
N ILE A 85 -1.27 -8.08 9.98
CA ILE A 85 -1.11 -6.72 10.50
C ILE A 85 -1.48 -6.66 11.99
N LEU A 86 -2.53 -7.39 12.42
CA LEU A 86 -2.85 -7.47 13.83
C LEU A 86 -1.72 -8.09 14.66
N GLU A 87 -1.07 -9.12 14.17
CA GLU A 87 0.11 -9.71 14.84
C GLU A 87 1.23 -8.68 15.00
N LEU A 88 1.50 -7.87 13.96
CA LEU A 88 2.48 -6.79 14.05
C LEU A 88 2.06 -5.72 15.07
N VAL A 89 0.79 -5.36 15.12
CA VAL A 89 0.25 -4.38 16.07
C VAL A 89 0.39 -4.91 17.51
N GLU A 90 0.04 -6.17 17.77
CA GLU A 90 0.14 -6.76 19.10
C GLU A 90 1.62 -6.89 19.53
N ALA A 91 2.52 -7.28 18.62
CA ALA A 91 3.96 -7.29 18.92
C ALA A 91 4.49 -5.88 19.20
N ALA A 92 4.03 -4.87 18.48
CA ALA A 92 4.42 -3.48 18.70
C ALA A 92 3.97 -2.95 20.08
N LYS A 93 2.81 -3.41 20.57
CA LYS A 93 2.26 -3.01 21.89
C LYS A 93 3.13 -3.44 23.08
N GLU A 94 4.01 -4.40 22.90
CA GLU A 94 4.97 -4.80 23.96
C GLU A 94 5.89 -3.63 24.36
N ASN A 95 6.22 -2.75 23.40
CA ASN A 95 7.14 -1.62 23.62
C ASN A 95 6.48 -0.26 23.41
N CYS A 96 5.37 -0.19 22.66
CA CYS A 96 4.63 1.02 22.35
C CYS A 96 3.15 0.81 22.67
N PRO A 97 2.63 1.41 23.76
CA PRO A 97 1.23 1.18 24.17
C PRO A 97 0.19 1.63 23.15
N ASP A 98 0.54 2.57 22.28
CA ASP A 98 -0.38 3.19 21.32
C ASP A 98 0.27 3.22 19.91
N PRO A 99 0.40 2.05 19.24
CA PRO A 99 0.92 1.99 17.89
C PRO A 99 -0.05 2.65 16.90
N VAL A 100 0.46 3.42 15.96
CA VAL A 100 -0.34 4.09 14.93
C VAL A 100 -0.46 3.19 13.72
N VAL A 101 -1.69 2.90 13.30
CA VAL A 101 -1.98 2.17 12.05
C VAL A 101 -2.71 3.11 11.08
N LEU A 102 -2.13 3.33 9.93
CA LEU A 102 -2.74 4.08 8.83
C LEU A 102 -3.11 3.10 7.73
N ILE A 103 -4.31 3.23 7.19
CA ILE A 103 -4.88 2.33 6.18
C ILE A 103 -5.24 3.16 4.96
N GLU A 104 -4.89 2.70 3.76
CA GLU A 104 -5.09 3.41 2.49
C GLU A 104 -4.52 4.84 2.58
N GLN A 105 -3.31 4.93 3.12
CA GLN A 105 -2.70 6.22 3.39
C GLN A 105 -2.05 6.78 2.14
N ARG A 106 -2.56 7.94 1.68
CA ARG A 106 -1.88 8.72 0.65
C ARG A 106 -0.58 9.27 1.21
N VAL A 107 0.50 9.01 0.49
CA VAL A 107 1.85 9.47 0.79
C VAL A 107 2.39 10.28 -0.38
N ASP A 108 3.06 11.38 -0.07
CA ASP A 108 3.67 12.30 -1.04
C ASP A 108 5.19 12.23 -0.90
N PHE A 109 5.86 11.83 -1.98
CA PHE A 109 7.31 11.77 -2.06
C PHE A 109 7.86 12.73 -3.14
N SER A 110 7.10 13.79 -3.44
CA SER A 110 7.44 14.79 -4.46
C SER A 110 8.74 15.56 -4.16
N ARG A 111 9.19 15.53 -2.91
CA ARG A 111 10.50 16.06 -2.52
C ARG A 111 11.66 15.38 -3.23
N TRP A 112 11.52 14.09 -3.55
CA TRP A 112 12.57 13.28 -4.22
C TRP A 112 12.25 12.98 -5.69
N VAL A 113 10.96 12.88 -6.00
CA VAL A 113 10.48 12.52 -7.33
C VAL A 113 9.38 13.49 -7.73
N GLU A 114 9.66 14.34 -8.72
CA GLU A 114 8.72 15.38 -9.17
C GLU A 114 7.30 14.81 -9.40
N GLU A 115 6.30 15.44 -8.80
CA GLU A 115 4.90 14.98 -8.82
C GLU A 115 4.68 13.55 -8.30
N GLY A 116 5.63 13.00 -7.53
CA GLY A 116 5.57 11.65 -7.01
C GLY A 116 4.63 11.52 -5.82
N PHE A 117 3.61 10.67 -5.92
CA PHE A 117 2.74 10.27 -4.82
C PHE A 117 2.17 8.88 -5.05
N GLY A 118 1.59 8.30 -4.00
CA GLY A 118 0.90 7.03 -4.07
C GLY A 118 0.03 6.80 -2.84
N THR A 119 -0.63 5.66 -2.78
CA THR A 119 -1.38 5.20 -1.61
C THR A 119 -0.77 3.90 -1.14
N SER A 120 -0.37 3.86 0.14
CA SER A 120 0.12 2.65 0.81
C SER A 120 -1.04 1.96 1.49
N ASP A 121 -1.18 0.65 1.33
CA ASP A 121 -2.29 -0.12 1.87
C ASP A 121 -2.33 -0.08 3.38
N ALA A 122 -1.18 -0.26 4.04
CA ALA A 122 -1.06 -0.03 5.47
C ALA A 122 0.33 0.48 5.87
N ILE A 123 0.35 1.32 6.91
CA ILE A 123 1.58 1.78 7.57
C ILE A 123 1.38 1.62 9.07
N LEU A 124 2.27 0.86 9.72
CA LEU A 124 2.32 0.73 11.17
C LEU A 124 3.54 1.47 11.71
N ILE A 125 3.32 2.32 12.70
CA ILE A 125 4.36 3.12 13.34
C ILE A 125 4.34 2.85 14.83
N ALA A 126 5.46 2.37 15.36
CA ALA A 126 5.62 2.08 16.77
C ALA A 126 7.08 2.08 17.18
N ASP A 127 7.41 2.65 18.34
CA ASP A 127 8.72 2.59 18.98
C ASP A 127 9.90 2.89 18.02
N GLY A 128 9.79 3.99 17.23
CA GLY A 128 10.82 4.40 16.28
C GLY A 128 10.96 3.47 15.05
N THR A 129 10.05 2.52 14.88
CA THR A 129 9.99 1.62 13.72
C THR A 129 8.77 1.94 12.87
N MET A 130 8.94 1.95 11.56
CA MET A 130 7.85 2.09 10.58
C MET A 130 7.82 0.87 9.67
N HIS A 131 6.67 0.18 9.65
CA HIS A 131 6.38 -0.89 8.71
C HIS A 131 5.51 -0.33 7.60
N VAL A 132 5.97 -0.45 6.37
CA VAL A 132 5.19 -0.14 5.16
C VAL A 132 4.76 -1.46 4.56
N ILE A 133 3.46 -1.63 4.37
CA ILE A 133 2.86 -2.90 3.98
C ILE A 133 2.05 -2.67 2.72
N ASP A 134 2.27 -3.51 1.71
CA ASP A 134 1.61 -3.45 0.42
C ASP A 134 1.11 -4.85 0.06
N TYR A 135 -0.17 -4.98 -0.21
CA TYR A 135 -0.82 -6.24 -0.56
C TYR A 135 -0.74 -6.47 -2.07
N LYS A 136 -0.39 -7.68 -2.45
CA LYS A 136 -0.38 -8.09 -3.85
C LYS A 136 -1.32 -9.28 -4.04
N HIS A 137 -2.24 -9.18 -5.00
CA HIS A 137 -3.24 -10.20 -5.30
C HIS A 137 -3.08 -10.73 -6.72
N GLY A 138 -3.35 -12.02 -6.89
CA GLY A 138 -3.45 -12.69 -8.19
C GLY A 138 -2.24 -13.55 -8.55
N LEU A 139 -2.35 -14.23 -9.69
CA LEU A 139 -1.33 -15.13 -10.27
C LEU A 139 -0.26 -14.32 -11.02
N GLY A 140 0.37 -13.39 -10.34
CA GLY A 140 1.37 -12.50 -10.93
C GLY A 140 2.80 -13.01 -10.82
N VAL A 141 3.73 -12.15 -11.23
CA VAL A 141 5.15 -12.35 -10.98
C VAL A 141 5.39 -12.12 -9.48
N LEU A 142 6.11 -13.04 -8.84
CA LEU A 142 6.52 -12.86 -7.44
C LEU A 142 7.32 -11.56 -7.32
N VAL A 143 6.85 -10.67 -6.45
CA VAL A 143 7.50 -9.38 -6.18
C VAL A 143 8.29 -9.50 -4.90
N SER A 144 9.59 -9.12 -4.93
CA SER A 144 10.43 -9.13 -3.74
C SER A 144 10.21 -7.85 -2.93
N ALA A 145 10.15 -7.99 -1.60
CA ALA A 145 10.20 -6.85 -0.69
C ALA A 145 11.59 -6.22 -0.63
N GLU A 146 12.64 -7.03 -0.84
CA GLU A 146 14.01 -6.56 -0.83
C GLU A 146 14.30 -5.67 -2.03
N ASP A 147 14.83 -4.47 -1.74
CA ASP A 147 15.15 -3.44 -2.73
C ASP A 147 13.97 -2.94 -3.60
N ASN A 148 12.74 -3.23 -3.20
CA ASN A 148 11.54 -2.87 -3.92
C ASN A 148 11.38 -1.34 -4.02
N PRO A 149 11.37 -0.75 -5.23
CA PRO A 149 11.29 0.69 -5.40
C PRO A 149 9.92 1.27 -5.02
N GLN A 150 8.84 0.52 -5.16
CA GLN A 150 7.50 0.95 -4.72
C GLN A 150 7.48 1.14 -3.21
N MET A 151 8.01 0.17 -2.47
CA MET A 151 8.10 0.23 -1.02
C MET A 151 8.99 1.39 -0.55
N LYS A 152 10.10 1.63 -1.25
CA LYS A 152 10.98 2.77 -0.97
C LYS A 152 10.28 4.11 -1.19
N CYS A 153 9.50 4.27 -2.26
CA CYS A 153 8.69 5.46 -2.51
C CYS A 153 7.66 5.69 -1.39
N TYR A 154 6.95 4.65 -0.99
CA TYR A 154 5.98 4.74 0.12
C TYR A 154 6.67 5.11 1.43
N ALA A 155 7.81 4.49 1.72
CA ALA A 155 8.58 4.80 2.92
C ALA A 155 9.06 6.27 2.96
N LEU A 156 9.56 6.79 1.84
CA LEU A 156 9.97 8.20 1.74
C LEU A 156 8.78 9.13 1.97
N GLY A 157 7.63 8.87 1.33
CA GLY A 157 6.44 9.68 1.51
C GLY A 157 5.85 9.58 2.92
N ALA A 158 5.94 8.41 3.55
CA ALA A 158 5.52 8.24 4.94
C ALA A 158 6.45 8.99 5.91
N LEU A 159 7.75 9.00 5.67
CA LEU A 159 8.71 9.80 6.45
C LEU A 159 8.37 11.29 6.40
N GLU A 160 7.99 11.84 5.26
CA GLU A 160 7.56 13.24 5.16
C GLU A 160 6.33 13.54 6.02
N LEU A 161 5.37 12.61 6.13
CA LEU A 161 4.21 12.76 7.01
C LEU A 161 4.62 12.83 8.50
N PHE A 162 5.74 12.20 8.84
CA PHE A 162 6.18 12.01 10.22
C PHE A 162 7.57 12.60 10.50
N ASP A 163 8.05 13.55 9.70
CA ASP A 163 9.38 14.17 9.80
C ASP A 163 9.66 14.81 11.19
N ALA A 164 8.62 15.01 12.01
CA ALA A 164 8.74 15.43 13.39
C ALA A 164 9.11 14.31 14.38
N VAL A 165 9.12 13.03 13.92
CA VAL A 165 9.39 11.85 14.74
C VAL A 165 10.64 11.16 14.21
N SER A 166 11.67 11.06 15.03
CA SER A 166 12.95 10.43 14.66
C SER A 166 12.77 8.91 14.51
N TYR A 167 12.59 8.43 13.28
CA TYR A 167 12.54 6.99 12.97
C TYR A 167 13.93 6.44 12.76
N THR A 168 14.28 5.41 13.53
CA THR A 168 15.61 4.78 13.46
C THR A 168 15.65 3.55 12.56
N HIS A 169 14.49 2.94 12.25
CA HIS A 169 14.43 1.69 11.48
C HIS A 169 13.25 1.66 10.53
N LEU A 170 13.52 1.31 9.29
CA LEU A 170 12.53 1.09 8.25
C LEU A 170 12.51 -0.39 7.86
N ARG A 171 11.32 -1.00 7.83
CA ARG A 171 11.11 -2.37 7.34
C ARG A 171 10.00 -2.38 6.31
N ALA A 172 10.24 -3.03 5.18
CA ALA A 172 9.23 -3.27 4.16
C ALA A 172 8.77 -4.74 4.23
N HIS A 173 7.47 -4.96 4.18
CA HIS A 173 6.85 -6.28 4.16
C HIS A 173 5.89 -6.37 2.97
N GLU A 174 5.96 -7.46 2.25
CA GLU A 174 4.98 -7.83 1.23
C GLU A 174 4.24 -9.08 1.70
N THR A 175 2.93 -9.11 1.46
CA THR A 175 2.08 -10.27 1.68
C THR A 175 1.67 -10.82 0.31
N SER A 176 2.02 -12.02 0.02
CA SER A 176 1.63 -12.76 -1.21
C SER A 176 0.58 -13.80 -0.88
#